data_24fffa87cd703849ce83adfbc46c8488
#
_entry.id   24fffa87cd703849ce83adfbc46c8488
#
_cell.length_a   1.000
_cell.length_b   1.000
_cell.length_c   1.000
_cell.angle_alpha   90.00
_cell.angle_beta   90.00
_cell.angle_gamma   90.00
#
_symmetry.space_group_name_H-M   'P 1'
#
loop_
_entity.id
_entity.type
_entity.pdbx_description
1 polymer ?
#
loop_
_entity_poly.entity_id
_entity_poly.type
_entity_poly.pdbx_seq_one_letter_code
_entity_poly.pdbx_strand_id
1 'polypeptide(L)'
;MAWLGVPDTGLSGMSPTERQRLAKRVSVTLLEGEGRNKRVVEVADRGIGIPAEQMPSTILSLNEGNKLTKHYLAGLYGQGGSSTFAVSDYTLIASRASDADPVAFTVVKFLDLPPDLFRTGHYVYLTTPDGALPTVQVPPEDFPRGTIIRHVGYDLTGYP
;
A
#
# COMPACT_ATOMS: atom_id res chain seq x y z
N MET A 1 17.53 -5.27 11.52
CA MET A 1 16.16 -5.35 10.91
C MET A 1 15.47 -6.67 11.29
N ALA A 2 15.24 -6.86 12.59
CA ALA A 2 14.77 -8.13 13.15
C ALA A 2 13.39 -8.62 12.61
N TRP A 3 12.49 -7.70 12.26
CA TRP A 3 11.13 -8.04 11.82
C TRP A 3 11.04 -8.70 10.43
N LEU A 4 12.05 -8.49 9.55
CA LEU A 4 12.14 -9.18 8.26
C LEU A 4 12.99 -10.46 8.33
N GLY A 5 13.67 -10.72 9.46
CA GLY A 5 14.64 -11.79 9.57
C GLY A 5 15.94 -11.53 8.80
N VAL A 6 16.23 -10.24 8.52
CA VAL A 6 17.51 -9.84 7.90
C VAL A 6 18.55 -9.70 9.02
N PRO A 7 19.69 -10.39 8.95
CA PRO A 7 20.77 -10.25 9.93
C PRO A 7 21.38 -8.85 9.88
N ASP A 8 22.11 -8.45 10.92
CA ASP A 8 22.80 -7.14 10.99
C ASP A 8 23.83 -6.94 9.88
N THR A 9 24.35 -8.03 9.34
CA THR A 9 25.22 -8.04 8.15
C THR A 9 24.48 -7.72 6.83
N GLY A 10 23.16 -7.48 6.89
CA GLY A 10 22.33 -7.20 5.74
C GLY A 10 22.06 -8.41 4.86
N LEU A 11 21.54 -8.18 3.66
CA LEU A 11 21.21 -9.24 2.70
C LEU A 11 22.45 -10.03 2.24
N SER A 12 23.63 -9.42 2.27
CA SER A 12 24.90 -10.08 1.89
C SER A 12 25.27 -11.23 2.82
N GLY A 13 24.85 -11.15 4.09
CA GLY A 13 25.07 -12.21 5.07
C GLY A 13 24.09 -13.39 4.98
N MET A 14 23.11 -13.33 4.08
CA MET A 14 22.09 -14.37 3.92
C MET A 14 22.43 -15.32 2.77
N SER A 15 22.12 -16.59 2.98
CA SER A 15 22.19 -17.59 1.90
C SER A 15 21.20 -17.29 0.77
N PRO A 16 21.42 -17.79 -0.45
CA PRO A 16 20.48 -17.62 -1.57
C PRO A 16 19.06 -18.11 -1.23
N THR A 17 18.93 -19.21 -0.52
CA THR A 17 17.64 -19.78 -0.10
C THR A 17 16.89 -18.86 0.87
N GLU A 18 17.59 -18.28 1.83
CA GLU A 18 16.99 -17.33 2.78
C GLU A 18 16.56 -16.05 2.09
N ARG A 19 17.38 -15.51 1.17
CA ARG A 19 17.01 -14.35 0.34
C ARG A 19 15.76 -14.62 -0.49
N GLN A 20 15.68 -15.81 -1.10
CA GLN A 20 14.51 -16.20 -1.89
C GLN A 20 13.26 -16.34 -1.03
N ARG A 21 13.37 -16.88 0.20
CA ARG A 21 12.26 -16.95 1.16
C ARG A 21 11.81 -15.56 1.58
N LEU A 22 12.76 -14.65 1.79
CA LEU A 22 12.46 -13.27 2.16
C LEU A 22 11.75 -12.52 1.00
N ALA A 23 12.21 -12.71 -0.24
CA ALA A 23 11.61 -12.11 -1.42
C ALA A 23 10.14 -12.51 -1.61
N LYS A 24 9.75 -13.71 -1.23
CA LYS A 24 8.34 -14.17 -1.28
C LYS A 24 7.41 -13.44 -0.32
N ARG A 25 7.94 -12.60 0.59
CA ARG A 25 7.12 -11.76 1.47
C ARG A 25 6.59 -10.49 0.81
N VAL A 26 7.08 -10.17 -0.36
CA VAL A 26 6.58 -9.07 -1.19
C VAL A 26 6.27 -9.64 -2.55
N SER A 27 5.10 -9.34 -3.07
CA SER A 27 4.69 -9.74 -4.41
C SER A 27 4.16 -8.53 -5.17
N VAL A 28 4.42 -8.51 -6.47
CA VAL A 28 3.78 -7.61 -7.41
C VAL A 28 3.11 -8.48 -8.46
N THR A 29 1.80 -8.31 -8.62
CA THR A 29 1.00 -9.12 -9.52
C THR A 29 0.29 -8.21 -10.51
N LEU A 30 0.36 -8.54 -11.79
CA LEU A 30 -0.40 -7.90 -12.84
C LEU A 30 -1.62 -8.78 -13.15
N LEU A 31 -2.81 -8.24 -12.89
CA LEU A 31 -4.07 -8.92 -13.14
C LEU A 31 -4.77 -8.29 -14.36
N GLU A 32 -5.69 -9.04 -14.96
CA GLU A 32 -6.54 -8.49 -16.02
C GLU A 32 -7.40 -7.35 -15.50
N GLY A 33 -7.61 -6.34 -16.34
CA GLY A 33 -8.40 -5.16 -16.05
C GLY A 33 -9.41 -4.87 -17.15
N GLU A 34 -10.17 -3.82 -16.99
CA GLU A 34 -11.15 -3.38 -17.98
C GLU A 34 -10.47 -2.66 -19.15
N GLY A 35 -10.20 -3.38 -20.23
CA GLY A 35 -9.62 -2.84 -21.47
C GLY A 35 -8.15 -3.20 -21.69
N ARG A 36 -7.70 -2.91 -22.92
CA ARG A 36 -6.40 -3.39 -23.43
C ARG A 36 -5.19 -2.83 -22.68
N ASN A 37 -5.26 -1.57 -22.26
CA ASN A 37 -4.13 -0.86 -21.65
C ASN A 37 -4.36 -0.56 -20.15
N LYS A 38 -5.53 -0.90 -19.61
CA LYS A 38 -5.84 -0.72 -18.19
C LYS A 38 -5.75 -2.06 -17.48
N ARG A 39 -4.86 -2.15 -16.53
CA ARG A 39 -4.60 -3.38 -15.77
C ARG A 39 -4.87 -3.15 -14.29
N VAL A 40 -4.92 -4.23 -13.54
CA VAL A 40 -4.88 -4.16 -12.08
C VAL A 40 -3.47 -4.52 -11.64
N VAL A 41 -2.81 -3.58 -10.98
CA VAL A 41 -1.50 -3.81 -10.36
C VAL A 41 -1.70 -4.01 -8.87
N GLU A 42 -1.38 -5.19 -8.38
CA GLU A 42 -1.43 -5.51 -6.97
C GLU A 42 -0.03 -5.60 -6.40
N VAL A 43 0.21 -4.89 -5.31
CA VAL A 43 1.41 -5.01 -4.46
C VAL A 43 0.96 -5.53 -3.11
N ALA A 44 1.49 -6.67 -2.70
CA ALA A 44 1.19 -7.27 -1.41
C ALA A 44 2.47 -7.53 -0.63
N ASP A 45 2.46 -7.22 0.66
CA ASP A 45 3.55 -7.54 1.57
C ASP A 45 3.03 -8.30 2.81
N ARG A 46 3.91 -9.10 3.40
CA ARG A 46 3.73 -9.76 4.69
C ARG A 46 4.64 -9.11 5.74
N GLY A 47 4.57 -7.77 5.79
CA GLY A 47 5.34 -6.94 6.70
C GLY A 47 4.67 -6.78 8.06
N ILE A 48 4.89 -5.61 8.67
CA ILE A 48 4.32 -5.28 9.98
C ILE A 48 2.83 -4.92 9.91
N GLY A 49 2.32 -4.64 8.71
CA GLY A 49 1.00 -4.06 8.51
C GLY A 49 0.87 -2.65 9.08
N ILE A 50 -0.30 -2.05 8.90
CA ILE A 50 -0.63 -0.71 9.37
C ILE A 50 -1.95 -0.80 10.14
N PRO A 51 -2.00 -0.42 11.43
CA PRO A 51 -3.26 -0.33 12.16
C PRO A 51 -4.20 0.70 11.53
N ALA A 52 -5.51 0.49 11.66
CA ALA A 52 -6.53 1.35 11.06
C ALA A 52 -6.33 2.85 11.38
N GLU A 53 -6.07 3.15 12.64
CA GLU A 53 -5.86 4.51 13.15
C GLU A 53 -4.58 5.18 12.64
N GLN A 54 -3.60 4.41 12.15
CA GLN A 54 -2.34 4.92 11.61
C GLN A 54 -2.35 5.08 10.08
N MET A 55 -3.29 4.47 9.37
CA MET A 55 -3.35 4.56 7.91
C MET A 55 -3.52 6.01 7.41
N PRO A 56 -4.36 6.88 8.02
CA PRO A 56 -4.49 8.26 7.58
C PRO A 56 -3.20 9.07 7.67
N SER A 57 -2.40 8.87 8.72
CA SER A 57 -1.13 9.57 8.95
C SER A 57 0.09 8.88 8.34
N THR A 58 -0.09 7.79 7.61
CA THR A 58 1.01 7.03 7.00
C THR A 58 0.82 6.89 5.48
N ILE A 59 0.10 5.86 5.06
CA ILE A 59 -0.03 5.50 3.64
C ILE A 59 -0.96 6.44 2.88
N LEU A 60 -1.92 7.06 3.56
CA LEU A 60 -2.88 8.00 2.97
C LEU A 60 -2.40 9.45 3.06
N SER A 61 -1.40 9.75 3.89
CA SER A 61 -0.83 11.08 4.00
C SER A 61 0.17 11.35 2.88
N LEU A 62 0.07 12.52 2.24
CA LEU A 62 1.00 12.95 1.19
C LEU A 62 2.34 13.44 1.77
N ASN A 63 2.36 13.96 3.00
CA ASN A 63 3.51 14.64 3.60
C ASN A 63 3.91 14.10 4.98
N GLU A 64 3.12 13.24 5.57
CA GLU A 64 3.40 12.66 6.88
C GLU A 64 3.90 11.23 6.74
N GLY A 65 4.97 10.91 7.41
CA GLY A 65 5.51 9.56 7.44
C GLY A 65 6.23 9.29 8.75
N ASN A 66 5.85 8.23 9.45
CA ASN A 66 6.56 7.71 10.63
C ASN A 66 7.97 7.18 10.30
N LYS A 67 8.46 7.43 9.07
CA LYS A 67 9.70 6.86 8.54
C LYS A 67 10.95 7.51 9.14
N LEU A 68 10.87 8.78 9.54
CA LEU A 68 12.00 9.51 10.13
C LEU A 68 12.44 8.93 11.49
N THR A 69 11.54 8.30 12.22
CA THR A 69 11.82 7.68 13.52
C THR A 69 12.09 6.17 13.42
N LYS A 70 11.87 5.57 12.27
CA LYS A 70 12.02 4.12 12.05
C LYS A 70 12.99 3.86 10.91
N HIS A 71 14.26 3.75 11.20
CA HIS A 71 15.37 3.58 10.22
C HIS A 71 15.25 2.37 9.29
N TYR A 72 14.33 1.45 9.56
CA TYR A 72 14.09 0.26 8.74
C TYR A 72 13.00 0.45 7.67
N LEU A 73 12.33 1.61 7.64
CA LEU A 73 11.34 1.90 6.61
C LEU A 73 12.01 2.60 5.42
N ALA A 74 11.80 2.08 4.22
CA ALA A 74 12.28 2.67 2.98
C ALA A 74 11.43 3.88 2.57
N GLY A 75 12.06 4.88 1.97
CA GLY A 75 11.42 6.09 1.43
C GLY A 75 11.50 7.28 2.38
N LEU A 76 12.16 8.35 1.91
CA LEU A 76 12.47 9.53 2.71
C LEU A 76 11.30 10.55 2.77
N TYR A 77 10.53 10.66 1.71
CA TYR A 77 9.53 11.74 1.51
C TYR A 77 8.07 11.30 1.57
N GLY A 78 7.77 10.02 1.74
CA GLY A 78 6.40 9.51 1.83
C GLY A 78 5.55 9.58 0.54
N GLN A 79 6.09 10.15 -0.55
CA GLN A 79 5.36 10.45 -1.78
C GLN A 79 5.33 9.32 -2.81
N GLY A 80 6.19 8.31 -2.67
CA GLY A 80 6.31 7.24 -3.68
C GLY A 80 5.02 6.43 -3.87
N GLY A 81 4.27 6.18 -2.80
CA GLY A 81 2.99 5.45 -2.89
C GLY A 81 1.87 6.30 -3.49
N SER A 82 1.82 7.58 -3.19
CA SER A 82 0.76 8.48 -3.64
C SER A 82 0.87 8.85 -5.12
N SER A 83 2.07 8.83 -5.70
CA SER A 83 2.27 9.10 -7.13
C SER A 83 1.55 8.10 -8.04
N THR A 84 1.30 6.89 -7.56
CA THR A 84 0.59 5.84 -8.31
C THR A 84 -0.93 6.02 -8.30
N PHE A 85 -1.48 6.81 -7.39
CA PHE A 85 -2.92 7.06 -7.32
C PHE A 85 -3.43 7.87 -8.52
N ALA A 86 -2.62 8.77 -9.08
CA ALA A 86 -3.00 9.60 -10.21
C ALA A 86 -3.09 8.84 -11.55
N VAL A 87 -2.45 7.69 -11.65
CA VAL A 87 -2.40 6.88 -12.88
C VAL A 87 -3.30 5.64 -12.82
N SER A 88 -4.17 5.56 -11.83
CA SER A 88 -5.17 4.51 -11.67
C SER A 88 -6.57 5.12 -11.53
N ASP A 89 -7.59 4.39 -11.94
CA ASP A 89 -8.97 4.83 -11.79
C ASP A 89 -9.34 4.94 -10.30
N TYR A 90 -8.86 4.01 -9.49
CA TYR A 90 -8.89 4.02 -8.02
C TYR A 90 -7.90 3.01 -7.44
N THR A 91 -7.59 3.18 -6.17
CA THR A 91 -6.68 2.29 -5.44
C THR A 91 -7.38 1.73 -4.20
N LEU A 92 -7.40 0.41 -4.09
CA LEU A 92 -7.81 -0.29 -2.88
C LEU A 92 -6.58 -0.47 -1.99
N ILE A 93 -6.72 -0.16 -0.71
CA ILE A 93 -5.68 -0.40 0.30
C ILE A 93 -6.32 -1.19 1.42
N ALA A 94 -5.72 -2.31 1.79
CA ALA A 94 -6.13 -3.12 2.93
C ALA A 94 -4.91 -3.48 3.76
N SER A 95 -5.02 -3.40 5.07
CA SER A 95 -3.91 -3.70 5.97
C SER A 95 -4.37 -4.28 7.30
N ARG A 96 -3.50 -5.10 7.90
CA ARG A 96 -3.67 -5.71 9.22
C ARG A 96 -2.32 -5.73 9.93
N ALA A 97 -2.27 -5.20 11.14
CA ALA A 97 -1.04 -5.11 11.94
C ALA A 97 -0.80 -6.34 12.83
N SER A 98 -1.85 -7.07 13.19
CA SER A 98 -1.80 -8.32 13.97
C SER A 98 -2.87 -9.28 13.48
N ASP A 99 -2.64 -10.58 13.58
CA ASP A 99 -3.65 -11.60 13.22
C ASP A 99 -4.90 -11.56 14.11
N ALA A 100 -4.82 -10.90 15.26
CA ALA A 100 -5.96 -10.65 16.13
C ALA A 100 -6.79 -9.42 15.74
N ASP A 101 -6.24 -8.51 14.93
CA ASP A 101 -6.91 -7.28 14.52
C ASP A 101 -7.85 -7.52 13.34
N PRO A 102 -8.90 -6.70 13.17
CA PRO A 102 -9.64 -6.66 11.92
C PRO A 102 -8.74 -6.13 10.77
N VAL A 103 -9.10 -6.47 9.55
CA VAL A 103 -8.50 -5.85 8.36
C VAL A 103 -9.12 -4.47 8.18
N ALA A 104 -8.31 -3.42 8.22
CA ALA A 104 -8.72 -2.07 7.84
C ALA A 104 -8.57 -1.90 6.32
N PHE A 105 -9.50 -1.22 5.68
CA PHE A 105 -9.43 -0.98 4.25
C PHE A 105 -9.99 0.38 3.86
N THR A 106 -9.59 0.85 2.69
CA THR A 106 -10.13 2.06 2.07
C THR A 106 -9.98 2.01 0.55
N VAL A 107 -10.71 2.90 -0.12
CA VAL A 107 -10.57 3.18 -1.55
C VAL A 107 -10.07 4.61 -1.69
N VAL A 108 -8.96 4.79 -2.39
CA VAL A 108 -8.41 6.10 -2.73
C VAL A 108 -8.74 6.42 -4.17
N LYS A 109 -9.19 7.64 -4.42
CA LYS A 109 -9.47 8.14 -5.76
C LYS A 109 -8.87 9.53 -5.94
N PHE A 110 -8.24 9.76 -7.08
CA PHE A 110 -7.87 11.11 -7.53
C PHE A 110 -9.08 11.80 -8.14
N LEU A 111 -9.34 13.03 -7.72
CA LEU A 111 -10.37 13.87 -8.30
C LEU A 111 -9.68 14.97 -9.09
N ASP A 112 -9.88 14.94 -10.40
CA ASP A 112 -9.50 16.04 -11.29
C ASP A 112 -10.62 17.07 -11.24
N LEU A 113 -10.40 18.10 -10.44
CA LEU A 113 -11.37 19.18 -10.22
C LEU A 113 -11.05 20.35 -11.16
N PRO A 114 -12.07 21.11 -11.61
CA PRO A 114 -11.85 22.28 -12.44
C PRO A 114 -10.87 23.27 -11.81
N PRO A 115 -9.93 23.86 -12.60
CA PRO A 115 -8.86 24.73 -12.09
C PRO A 115 -9.34 25.98 -11.35
N ASP A 116 -10.58 26.42 -11.62
CA ASP A 116 -11.25 27.53 -10.95
C ASP A 116 -11.73 27.20 -9.53
N LEU A 117 -11.94 25.92 -9.23
CA LEU A 117 -12.32 25.46 -7.90
C LEU A 117 -11.08 25.10 -7.05
N PHE A 118 -10.05 24.52 -7.67
CA PHE A 118 -8.83 24.10 -6.96
C PHE A 118 -7.60 24.17 -7.86
N ARG A 119 -6.50 24.67 -7.32
CA ARG A 119 -5.22 24.80 -8.06
C ARG A 119 -4.46 23.49 -8.20
N THR A 120 -4.85 22.43 -7.45
CA THR A 120 -4.19 21.12 -7.46
C THR A 120 -5.24 20.03 -7.38
N GLY A 121 -4.97 18.87 -7.99
CA GLY A 121 -5.81 17.68 -7.85
C GLY A 121 -5.91 17.21 -6.41
N HIS A 122 -7.02 16.63 -6.03
CA HIS A 122 -7.30 16.14 -4.70
C HIS A 122 -7.41 14.62 -4.69
N TYR A 123 -6.82 13.99 -3.66
CA TYR A 123 -7.09 12.61 -3.33
C TYR A 123 -8.16 12.56 -2.24
N VAL A 124 -9.15 11.71 -2.45
CA VAL A 124 -10.15 11.38 -1.45
C VAL A 124 -10.04 9.90 -1.11
N TYR A 125 -10.38 9.54 0.10
CA TYR A 125 -10.45 8.14 0.50
C TYR A 125 -11.72 7.85 1.29
N LEU A 126 -12.18 6.60 1.20
CA LEU A 126 -13.39 6.13 1.84
C LEU A 126 -13.22 6.06 3.35
N THR A 127 -14.18 6.63 4.07
CA THR A 127 -14.33 6.50 5.53
C THR A 127 -15.74 6.06 5.90
N THR A 128 -15.92 5.63 7.11
CA THR A 128 -17.24 5.50 7.75
C THR A 128 -17.80 6.90 8.09
N PRO A 129 -19.10 7.04 8.40
CA PRO A 129 -19.71 8.35 8.71
C PRO A 129 -19.07 9.11 9.87
N ASP A 130 -18.44 8.41 10.80
CA ASP A 130 -17.69 8.98 11.93
C ASP A 130 -16.23 9.33 11.61
N GLY A 131 -15.81 9.14 10.33
CA GLY A 131 -14.48 9.48 9.85
C GLY A 131 -13.41 8.41 10.07
N ALA A 132 -13.75 7.27 10.64
CA ALA A 132 -12.84 6.15 10.79
C ALA A 132 -12.67 5.37 9.46
N LEU A 133 -11.65 4.55 9.35
CA LEU A 133 -11.54 3.61 8.24
C LEU A 133 -12.45 2.41 8.47
N PRO A 134 -13.14 1.92 7.43
CA PRO A 134 -13.89 0.68 7.52
C PRO A 134 -12.99 -0.50 7.90
N THR A 135 -13.52 -1.41 8.70
CA THR A 135 -12.83 -2.64 9.10
C THR A 135 -13.72 -3.85 8.87
N VAL A 136 -13.10 -5.00 8.63
CA VAL A 136 -13.79 -6.28 8.47
C VAL A 136 -13.01 -7.39 9.17
N GLN A 137 -13.75 -8.30 9.82
CA GLN A 137 -13.14 -9.51 10.38
C GLN A 137 -12.91 -10.52 9.25
N VAL A 138 -11.66 -10.90 9.10
CA VAL A 138 -11.22 -11.89 8.10
C VAL A 138 -10.31 -12.89 8.80
N PRO A 139 -10.46 -14.21 8.58
CA PRO A 139 -9.53 -15.19 9.11
C PRO A 139 -8.07 -14.89 8.71
N PRO A 140 -7.07 -15.13 9.59
CA PRO A 140 -5.67 -14.87 9.27
C PRO A 140 -5.14 -15.67 8.08
N GLU A 141 -5.70 -16.82 7.79
CA GLU A 141 -5.40 -17.63 6.60
C GLU A 141 -5.80 -16.97 5.30
N ASP A 142 -6.90 -16.19 5.29
CA ASP A 142 -7.40 -15.49 4.11
C ASP A 142 -6.74 -14.11 3.93
N PHE A 143 -6.44 -13.43 5.04
CA PHE A 143 -5.71 -12.17 5.02
C PHE A 143 -4.71 -12.13 6.18
N PRO A 144 -3.48 -12.61 6.00
CA PRO A 144 -2.44 -12.58 7.04
C PRO A 144 -1.95 -11.15 7.30
N ARG A 145 -1.23 -10.96 8.41
CA ARG A 145 -0.57 -9.69 8.74
C ARG A 145 0.25 -9.15 7.55
N GLY A 146 0.06 -7.88 7.23
CA GLY A 146 0.70 -7.21 6.10
C GLY A 146 -0.20 -6.17 5.45
N THR A 147 0.15 -5.78 4.23
CA THR A 147 -0.60 -4.78 3.46
C THR A 147 -0.78 -5.24 2.02
N ILE A 148 -1.96 -4.98 1.48
CA ILE A 148 -2.27 -5.15 0.05
C ILE A 148 -2.67 -3.78 -0.49
N ILE A 149 -2.05 -3.38 -1.60
CA ILE A 149 -2.40 -2.21 -2.39
C ILE A 149 -2.74 -2.69 -3.78
N ARG A 150 -3.94 -2.36 -4.26
CA ARG A 150 -4.43 -2.76 -5.57
C ARG A 150 -4.85 -1.53 -6.37
N HIS A 151 -4.04 -1.18 -7.36
CA HIS A 151 -4.33 -0.11 -8.32
C HIS A 151 -5.21 -0.67 -9.43
N VAL A 152 -6.44 -0.23 -9.51
CA VAL A 152 -7.42 -0.68 -10.52
C VAL A 152 -7.47 0.32 -11.64
N GLY A 153 -7.49 -0.18 -12.88
CA GLY A 153 -7.44 0.68 -14.06
C GLY A 153 -6.09 1.39 -14.24
N TYR A 154 -5.00 0.77 -13.79
CA TYR A 154 -3.65 1.34 -13.94
C TYR A 154 -3.33 1.52 -15.42
N ASP A 155 -3.04 2.76 -15.82
CA ASP A 155 -2.75 3.10 -17.21
C ASP A 155 -1.32 2.69 -17.58
N LEU A 156 -1.24 1.71 -18.45
CA LEU A 156 0.03 1.23 -19.03
C LEU A 156 0.29 1.80 -20.44
N THR A 157 -0.42 2.84 -20.86
CA THR A 157 -0.20 3.50 -22.15
C THR A 157 1.23 4.05 -22.21
N GLY A 158 1.96 3.67 -23.25
CA GLY A 158 3.38 4.08 -23.42
C GLY A 158 4.41 3.12 -22.84
N TYR A 159 3.98 2.04 -22.18
CA TYR A 159 4.86 0.93 -21.82
C TYR A 159 4.75 -0.19 -22.87
N PRO A 160 5.90 -0.76 -23.31
CA PRO A 160 5.91 -1.84 -24.29
C PRO A 160 5.30 -3.15 -23.78
#